data_0abaf2d6b43de827b3254390bce3017e
#
_entry.id   0abaf2d6b43de827b3254390bce3017e
#
_cell.length_a   1.000
_cell.length_b   1.000
_cell.length_c   1.000
_cell.angle_alpha   90.00
_cell.angle_beta   90.00
_cell.angle_gamma   90.00
#
_symmetry.space_group_name_H-M   'P 1'
#
loop_
_entity.id
_entity.type
_entity.pdbx_description
1 polymer ?
#
loop_
_entity_poly.entity_id
_entity_poly.type
_entity_poly.pdbx_seq_one_letter_code
_entity_poly.pdbx_strand_id
1 'polypeptide(L)'
;QIMARSASSDPEAPTLLFGWAGNASEDDQPSIETGGWVHCFTAPRALTLRGGRVIARPYLPGLPLAPATLEGTPGDEAGARIAELAGSRSWRLAFEASYEGALSVRIGEESGLEVVLEDGRLTVDLTGTRYPHGGRRIVTLEPGEASRVEILHDRSITEIYLGDGSRVFTTRSFLNGEGAGVSLVGAASVTNVSAARAD
;
A
#
# COMPACT_ATOMS: atom_id res chain seq x y z
N GLN A 1 -17.17 -0.81 -7.97
CA GLN A 1 -18.41 -1.56 -7.78
C GLN A 1 -18.53 -2.05 -6.35
N ILE A 2 -19.66 -1.85 -5.72
CA ILE A 2 -19.98 -2.37 -4.39
C ILE A 2 -20.81 -3.63 -4.57
N MET A 3 -20.36 -4.73 -3.99
CA MET A 3 -21.11 -5.98 -3.93
C MET A 3 -21.72 -6.09 -2.53
N ALA A 4 -22.98 -5.70 -2.44
CA ALA A 4 -23.76 -5.87 -1.22
C ALA A 4 -24.05 -7.36 -0.99
N ARG A 5 -24.11 -7.74 0.27
CA ARG A 5 -24.50 -9.07 0.71
C ARG A 5 -25.92 -9.41 0.24
N SER A 6 -26.12 -10.58 -0.36
CA SER A 6 -27.46 -11.11 -0.61
C SER A 6 -28.12 -11.52 0.71
N ALA A 7 -29.42 -11.27 0.85
CA ALA A 7 -30.18 -11.67 2.04
C ALA A 7 -30.20 -13.19 2.29
N SER A 8 -29.85 -14.00 1.28
CA SER A 8 -29.74 -15.47 1.38
C SER A 8 -28.31 -15.96 1.69
N SER A 9 -27.32 -15.05 1.76
CA SER A 9 -25.94 -15.38 2.02
C SER A 9 -25.63 -15.31 3.52
N ASP A 10 -24.46 -15.86 3.90
CA ASP A 10 -23.96 -15.84 5.25
C ASP A 10 -24.12 -14.44 5.90
N PRO A 11 -24.81 -14.34 7.05
CA PRO A 11 -25.04 -13.08 7.75
C PRO A 11 -23.72 -12.40 8.20
N GLU A 12 -22.63 -13.13 8.32
CA GLU A 12 -21.32 -12.62 8.70
C GLU A 12 -20.43 -12.22 7.50
N ALA A 13 -20.87 -12.49 6.27
CA ALA A 13 -20.10 -12.13 5.09
C ALA A 13 -19.96 -10.61 4.95
N PRO A 14 -18.76 -10.09 4.66
CA PRO A 14 -18.54 -8.65 4.53
C PRO A 14 -19.17 -8.08 3.25
N THR A 15 -19.58 -6.82 3.30
CA THR A 15 -19.82 -6.05 2.09
C THR A 15 -18.50 -5.73 1.42
N LEU A 16 -18.34 -6.10 0.16
CA LEU A 16 -17.08 -5.92 -0.58
C LEU A 16 -17.18 -4.75 -1.57
N LEU A 17 -16.09 -4.01 -1.66
CA LEU A 17 -15.85 -2.98 -2.66
C LEU A 17 -14.70 -3.40 -3.57
N PHE A 18 -14.91 -3.31 -4.88
CA PHE A 18 -13.86 -3.38 -5.90
C PHE A 18 -13.77 -2.04 -6.61
N GLY A 19 -12.57 -1.48 -6.68
CA GLY A 19 -12.26 -0.29 -7.45
C GLY A 19 -11.62 -0.65 -8.79
N TRP A 20 -11.84 0.19 -9.78
CA TRP A 20 -11.11 0.16 -11.04
C TRP A 20 -9.91 1.11 -10.92
N ALA A 21 -8.70 0.59 -11.13
CA ALA A 21 -7.46 1.34 -11.13
C ALA A 21 -6.97 1.53 -12.57
N GLY A 22 -7.26 2.69 -13.11
CA GLY A 22 -6.88 3.09 -14.46
C GLY A 22 -7.37 4.50 -14.77
N ASN A 23 -6.88 5.05 -15.85
CA ASN A 23 -7.31 6.34 -16.37
C ASN A 23 -7.53 6.22 -17.88
N ALA A 24 -8.78 6.32 -18.31
CA ALA A 24 -9.15 6.16 -19.72
C ALA A 24 -8.76 7.37 -20.60
N SER A 25 -8.41 8.49 -19.98
CA SER A 25 -8.01 9.72 -20.69
C SER A 25 -6.49 9.90 -20.78
N GLU A 26 -5.69 8.99 -20.26
CA GLU A 26 -4.24 9.00 -20.45
C GLU A 26 -3.88 8.53 -21.87
N ASP A 27 -3.14 9.33 -22.60
CA ASP A 27 -2.61 8.98 -23.92
C ASP A 27 -1.49 7.93 -23.81
N ASP A 28 -0.88 7.83 -22.63
CA ASP A 28 0.20 6.92 -22.33
C ASP A 28 -0.32 5.68 -21.59
N GLN A 29 -0.13 4.54 -22.19
CA GLN A 29 -0.63 3.25 -21.69
C GLN A 29 0.55 2.35 -21.26
N PRO A 30 1.22 2.66 -20.12
CA PRO A 30 2.44 1.95 -19.73
C PRO A 30 2.24 0.43 -19.58
N SER A 31 1.04 -0.01 -19.24
CA SER A 31 0.74 -1.44 -19.12
C SER A 31 0.76 -2.19 -20.46
N ILE A 32 0.58 -1.53 -21.60
CA ILE A 32 0.73 -2.15 -22.92
C ILE A 32 2.18 -2.55 -23.15
N GLU A 33 3.13 -1.68 -22.80
CA GLU A 33 4.56 -1.96 -22.92
C GLU A 33 5.03 -3.04 -21.94
N THR A 34 4.43 -3.11 -20.76
CA THR A 34 4.87 -3.99 -19.68
C THR A 34 4.21 -5.37 -19.67
N GLY A 35 3.13 -5.59 -20.39
CA GLY A 35 2.47 -6.89 -20.34
C GLY A 35 1.19 -7.05 -21.15
N GLY A 36 0.85 -6.05 -21.97
CA GLY A 36 -0.32 -6.13 -22.86
C GLY A 36 -1.67 -5.94 -22.16
N TRP A 37 -1.68 -5.58 -20.86
CA TRP A 37 -2.90 -5.25 -20.11
C TRP A 37 -2.90 -3.75 -19.76
N VAL A 38 -4.09 -3.14 -19.72
CA VAL A 38 -4.24 -1.68 -19.61
C VAL A 38 -4.63 -1.25 -18.21
N HIS A 39 -5.58 -1.93 -17.61
CA HIS A 39 -6.15 -1.58 -16.31
C HIS A 39 -6.15 -2.78 -15.37
N CYS A 40 -6.34 -2.50 -14.08
CA CYS A 40 -6.50 -3.54 -13.07
C CYS A 40 -7.60 -3.16 -12.08
N PHE A 41 -8.00 -4.13 -11.27
CA PHE A 41 -8.86 -3.89 -10.11
C PHE A 41 -7.99 -3.65 -8.88
N THR A 42 -8.54 -2.92 -7.91
CA THR A 42 -8.01 -2.90 -6.55
C THR A 42 -8.20 -4.26 -5.90
N ALA A 43 -7.47 -4.53 -4.84
CA ALA A 43 -7.82 -5.62 -3.94
C ALA A 43 -9.28 -5.47 -3.44
N PRO A 44 -9.98 -6.58 -3.20
CA PRO A 44 -11.29 -6.51 -2.56
C PRO A 44 -11.16 -5.89 -1.18
N ARG A 45 -12.06 -4.96 -0.86
CA ARG A 45 -12.09 -4.26 0.42
C ARG A 45 -13.37 -4.59 1.18
N ALA A 46 -13.23 -5.11 2.38
CA ALA A 46 -14.36 -5.26 3.30
C ALA A 46 -14.74 -3.89 3.86
N LEU A 47 -16.00 -3.52 3.72
CA LEU A 47 -16.53 -2.25 4.19
C LEU A 47 -17.26 -2.44 5.51
N THR A 48 -17.00 -1.54 6.45
CA THR A 48 -17.75 -1.39 7.70
C THR A 48 -18.08 0.06 7.95
N LEU A 49 -19.19 0.33 8.65
CA LEU A 49 -19.54 1.67 9.08
C LEU A 49 -19.21 1.82 10.57
N ARG A 50 -18.37 2.79 10.91
CA ARG A 50 -18.00 3.08 12.29
C ARG A 50 -18.02 4.57 12.53
N GLY A 51 -18.82 5.02 13.51
CA GLY A 51 -18.91 6.45 13.85
C GLY A 51 -19.31 7.35 12.67
N GLY A 52 -20.14 6.88 11.74
CA GLY A 52 -20.55 7.63 10.56
C GLY A 52 -19.50 7.65 9.43
N ARG A 53 -18.36 6.99 9.60
CA ARG A 53 -17.32 6.86 8.57
C ARG A 53 -17.29 5.46 7.98
N VAL A 54 -17.07 5.36 6.69
CA VAL A 54 -16.80 4.07 6.01
C VAL A 54 -15.35 3.70 6.27
N ILE A 55 -15.15 2.52 6.84
CA ILE A 55 -13.85 1.89 7.03
C ILE A 55 -13.70 0.83 5.95
N ALA A 56 -12.58 0.86 5.23
CA ALA A 56 -12.29 -0.07 4.15
C ALA A 56 -10.99 -0.82 4.44
N ARG A 57 -11.06 -2.13 4.63
CA ARG A 57 -9.89 -2.98 4.89
C ARG A 57 -9.68 -3.97 3.78
N PRO A 58 -8.44 -4.34 3.46
CA PRO A 58 -8.20 -5.41 2.51
C PRO A 58 -8.89 -6.70 2.94
N TYR A 59 -9.59 -7.34 2.01
CA TYR A 59 -10.21 -8.65 2.22
C TYR A 59 -9.48 -9.70 1.39
N LEU A 60 -8.44 -10.27 1.96
CA LEU A 60 -7.54 -11.22 1.32
C LEU A 60 -7.38 -12.47 2.21
N PRO A 61 -8.42 -13.30 2.34
CA PRO A 61 -8.36 -14.48 3.20
C PRO A 61 -7.31 -15.51 2.77
N GLY A 62 -6.98 -15.55 1.48
CA GLY A 62 -5.93 -16.41 0.93
C GLY A 62 -4.50 -15.85 1.09
N LEU A 63 -4.34 -14.65 1.66
CA LEU A 63 -3.03 -14.01 1.85
C LEU A 63 -2.95 -13.43 3.29
N PRO A 64 -2.98 -14.28 4.34
CA PRO A 64 -2.92 -13.82 5.71
C PRO A 64 -1.55 -13.23 6.04
N LEU A 65 -1.53 -12.16 6.83
CA LEU A 65 -0.31 -11.58 7.36
C LEU A 65 0.32 -12.52 8.41
N ALA A 66 1.64 -12.72 8.32
CA ALA A 66 2.46 -13.41 9.31
C ALA A 66 3.53 -12.46 9.86
N PRO A 67 4.02 -12.65 11.10
CA PRO A 67 5.13 -11.87 11.61
C PRO A 67 6.31 -11.84 10.63
N ALA A 68 6.91 -10.67 10.45
CA ALA A 68 8.01 -10.46 9.51
C ALA A 68 9.26 -9.91 10.22
N THR A 69 10.40 -10.14 9.60
CA THR A 69 11.72 -9.79 10.11
C THR A 69 12.22 -8.49 9.50
N LEU A 70 12.70 -7.59 10.36
CA LEU A 70 13.43 -6.39 9.93
C LEU A 70 14.92 -6.71 9.88
N GLU A 71 15.56 -6.47 8.75
CA GLU A 71 17.01 -6.46 8.59
C GLU A 71 17.52 -5.02 8.70
N GLY A 72 18.24 -4.69 9.76
CA GLY A 72 18.66 -3.33 10.09
C GLY A 72 17.68 -2.61 11.01
N THR A 73 17.91 -1.32 11.21
CA THR A 73 17.08 -0.43 12.02
C THR A 73 16.60 0.76 11.20
N PRO A 74 15.33 1.19 11.34
CA PRO A 74 14.89 2.48 10.81
C PRO A 74 15.79 3.58 11.38
N GLY A 75 16.26 4.51 10.54
CA GLY A 75 17.14 5.59 10.97
C GLY A 75 18.47 5.65 10.23
N ASP A 76 18.97 4.53 9.71
CA ASP A 76 20.10 4.51 8.80
C ASP A 76 19.69 4.95 7.40
N GLU A 77 20.63 5.44 6.58
CA GLU A 77 20.35 5.78 5.17
C GLU A 77 19.81 4.59 4.37
N ALA A 78 20.28 3.39 4.68
CA ALA A 78 19.82 2.14 4.08
C ALA A 78 18.47 1.68 4.67
N GLY A 79 18.15 2.11 5.87
CA GLY A 79 16.95 1.74 6.59
C GLY A 79 16.84 0.26 6.95
N ALA A 80 15.75 -0.10 7.60
CA ALA A 80 15.40 -1.49 7.84
C ALA A 80 14.74 -2.08 6.59
N ARG A 81 15.17 -3.26 6.15
CA ARG A 81 14.56 -4.00 5.06
C ARG A 81 13.62 -5.07 5.60
N ILE A 82 12.59 -5.39 4.84
CA ILE A 82 11.67 -6.47 5.16
C ILE A 82 12.16 -7.73 4.44
N ALA A 83 12.78 -8.64 5.18
CA ALA A 83 13.44 -9.83 4.63
C ALA A 83 12.50 -10.71 3.78
N GLU A 84 11.29 -10.92 4.24
CA GLU A 84 10.31 -11.80 3.61
C GLU A 84 9.83 -11.31 2.24
N LEU A 85 10.03 -10.02 1.94
CA LEU A 85 9.58 -9.40 0.69
C LEU A 85 10.68 -9.28 -0.37
N ALA A 86 11.90 -9.71 -0.04
CA ALA A 86 13.01 -9.64 -0.98
C ALA A 86 12.72 -10.41 -2.28
N GLY A 87 12.84 -9.73 -3.42
CA GLY A 87 12.62 -10.29 -4.75
C GLY A 87 11.17 -10.54 -5.12
N SER A 88 10.19 -10.29 -4.25
CA SER A 88 8.76 -10.42 -4.58
C SER A 88 8.25 -9.22 -5.37
N ARG A 89 7.28 -9.46 -6.26
CA ARG A 89 6.55 -8.42 -7.00
C ARG A 89 5.15 -8.17 -6.47
N SER A 90 4.67 -9.06 -5.61
CA SER A 90 3.30 -9.00 -5.09
C SER A 90 3.33 -9.38 -3.62
N TRP A 91 2.92 -8.45 -2.76
CA TRP A 91 3.02 -8.64 -1.32
C TRP A 91 2.05 -7.74 -0.54
N ARG A 92 1.91 -8.07 0.73
CA ARG A 92 1.19 -7.33 1.74
C ARG A 92 2.08 -7.09 2.94
N LEU A 93 2.16 -5.86 3.43
CA LEU A 93 2.95 -5.46 4.58
C LEU A 93 2.08 -4.65 5.53
N ALA A 94 2.14 -4.94 6.83
CA ALA A 94 1.53 -4.10 7.84
C ALA A 94 2.48 -3.90 9.02
N PHE A 95 2.44 -2.71 9.61
CA PHE A 95 3.23 -2.35 10.78
C PHE A 95 2.56 -1.22 11.57
N GLU A 96 2.99 -1.06 12.81
CA GLU A 96 2.72 0.10 13.63
C GLU A 96 3.98 0.95 13.75
N ALA A 97 3.84 2.26 13.66
CA ALA A 97 4.95 3.19 13.74
C ALA A 97 4.67 4.36 14.68
N SER A 98 5.71 4.74 15.42
CA SER A 98 5.81 6.06 16.04
C SER A 98 7.05 6.72 15.49
N TYR A 99 6.94 7.97 15.06
CA TYR A 99 8.04 8.70 14.43
C TYR A 99 8.09 10.14 14.93
N GLU A 100 9.33 10.64 15.08
CA GLU A 100 9.61 12.05 15.25
C GLU A 100 10.27 12.52 13.94
N GLY A 101 9.67 13.49 13.26
CA GLY A 101 10.06 13.89 11.91
C GLY A 101 9.40 13.06 10.85
N ALA A 102 10.16 12.46 9.94
CA ALA A 102 9.63 11.71 8.80
C ALA A 102 9.90 10.20 8.92
N LEU A 103 8.92 9.40 8.49
CA LEU A 103 9.07 7.99 8.18
C LEU A 103 8.82 7.79 6.69
N SER A 104 9.80 7.28 5.96
CA SER A 104 9.67 6.91 4.55
C SER A 104 9.59 5.39 4.38
N VAL A 105 8.60 4.94 3.64
CA VAL A 105 8.49 3.57 3.12
C VAL A 105 8.87 3.61 1.65
N ARG A 106 10.02 3.05 1.31
CA ARG A 106 10.51 2.98 -0.07
C ARG A 106 10.21 1.61 -0.65
N ILE A 107 9.60 1.61 -1.82
CA ILE A 107 9.19 0.40 -2.55
C ILE A 107 9.90 0.39 -3.89
N GLY A 108 10.75 -0.58 -4.09
CA GLY A 108 11.66 -0.70 -5.23
C GLY A 108 13.10 -0.91 -4.78
N GLU A 109 13.96 -1.36 -5.68
CA GLU A 109 15.36 -1.68 -5.36
C GLU A 109 16.30 -0.48 -5.53
N GLU A 110 16.28 0.17 -6.69
CA GLU A 110 17.15 1.31 -7.00
C GLU A 110 16.40 2.64 -6.92
N SER A 111 15.22 2.67 -7.47
CA SER A 111 14.30 3.81 -7.44
C SER A 111 12.88 3.28 -7.56
N GLY A 112 11.91 4.00 -7.02
CA GLY A 112 10.55 3.49 -7.01
C GLY A 112 9.55 4.45 -6.42
N LEU A 113 8.56 3.88 -5.79
CA LEU A 113 7.54 4.60 -5.04
C LEU A 113 8.04 4.91 -3.64
N GLU A 114 7.85 6.13 -3.20
CA GLU A 114 8.10 6.53 -1.82
C GLU A 114 6.80 7.00 -1.14
N VAL A 115 6.56 6.49 0.06
CA VAL A 115 5.44 6.87 0.92
C VAL A 115 6.00 7.53 2.15
N VAL A 116 5.86 8.84 2.27
CA VAL A 116 6.41 9.64 3.38
C VAL A 116 5.29 10.05 4.32
N LEU A 117 5.48 9.75 5.59
CA LEU A 117 4.65 10.19 6.71
C LEU A 117 5.44 11.24 7.50
N GLU A 118 4.97 12.48 7.51
CA GLU A 118 5.65 13.62 8.13
C GLU A 118 4.65 14.67 8.55
N ASP A 119 4.78 15.21 9.76
CA ASP A 119 4.02 16.37 10.27
C ASP A 119 2.51 16.33 9.99
N GLY A 120 1.88 15.18 10.22
CA GLY A 120 0.45 15.00 9.94
C GLY A 120 0.10 15.02 8.45
N ARG A 121 1.04 14.64 7.59
CA ARG A 121 0.86 14.50 6.15
C ARG A 121 1.29 13.12 5.66
N LEU A 122 0.60 12.66 4.66
CA LEU A 122 1.06 11.55 3.82
C LEU A 122 1.43 12.13 2.46
N THR A 123 2.64 11.86 2.01
CA THR A 123 3.07 12.11 0.63
C THR A 123 3.29 10.76 -0.06
N VAL A 124 2.69 10.58 -1.22
CA VAL A 124 2.95 9.46 -2.12
C VAL A 124 3.70 10.02 -3.31
N ASP A 125 4.98 9.67 -3.43
CA ASP A 125 5.88 10.17 -4.47
C ASP A 125 6.13 9.08 -5.53
N LEU A 126 5.69 9.34 -6.74
CA LEU A 126 5.82 8.46 -7.90
C LEU A 126 6.97 8.88 -8.84
N THR A 127 7.69 9.95 -8.50
CA THR A 127 8.72 10.52 -9.41
C THR A 127 9.89 9.57 -9.66
N GLY A 128 10.12 8.62 -8.76
CA GLY A 128 11.12 7.56 -8.92
C GLY A 128 10.63 6.31 -9.66
N THR A 129 9.38 6.26 -10.09
CA THR A 129 8.84 5.11 -10.84
C THR A 129 9.14 5.23 -12.34
N ARG A 130 9.01 4.10 -13.06
CA ARG A 130 9.23 4.05 -14.53
C ARG A 130 8.33 5.02 -15.29
N TYR A 131 7.10 5.23 -14.81
CA TYR A 131 6.12 6.16 -15.38
C TYR A 131 5.65 7.13 -14.31
N PRO A 132 6.31 8.29 -14.16
CA PRO A 132 6.10 9.20 -13.03
C PRO A 132 4.88 10.15 -13.18
N HIS A 133 3.90 9.83 -14.03
CA HIS A 133 2.74 10.68 -14.34
C HIS A 133 1.92 11.12 -13.13
N GLY A 134 1.92 10.32 -12.07
CA GLY A 134 1.24 10.67 -10.82
C GLY A 134 1.91 11.78 -10.03
N GLY A 135 3.22 12.03 -10.27
CA GLY A 135 4.01 12.99 -9.51
C GLY A 135 3.96 12.74 -8.02
N ARG A 136 3.72 13.79 -7.26
CA ARG A 136 3.53 13.75 -5.81
C ARG A 136 2.08 14.03 -5.45
N ARG A 137 1.54 13.22 -4.56
CA ARG A 137 0.19 13.40 -4.00
C ARG A 137 0.31 13.56 -2.50
N ILE A 138 -0.29 14.62 -1.96
CA ILE A 138 -0.19 14.97 -0.56
C ILE A 138 -1.59 15.05 0.04
N VAL A 139 -1.73 14.47 1.24
CA VAL A 139 -2.95 14.59 2.04
C VAL A 139 -2.61 14.89 3.48
N THR A 140 -3.44 15.70 4.12
CA THR A 140 -3.37 15.96 5.56
C THR A 140 -4.05 14.81 6.31
N LEU A 141 -3.42 14.38 7.39
CA LEU A 141 -3.87 13.31 8.26
C LEU A 141 -4.38 13.88 9.58
N GLU A 142 -5.36 13.23 10.17
CA GLU A 142 -5.77 13.48 11.54
C GLU A 142 -4.77 12.86 12.54
N PRO A 143 -4.63 13.38 13.75
CA PRO A 143 -3.76 12.80 14.77
C PRO A 143 -4.04 11.31 14.98
N GLY A 144 -3.01 10.48 14.90
CA GLY A 144 -3.07 9.03 15.07
C GLY A 144 -3.50 8.23 13.83
N GLU A 145 -3.93 8.85 12.73
CA GLU A 145 -4.30 8.13 11.50
C GLU A 145 -3.12 7.34 10.92
N ALA A 146 -1.89 7.75 11.15
CA ALA A 146 -0.70 7.09 10.61
C ALA A 146 -0.02 6.13 11.60
N SER A 147 -0.59 5.85 12.76
CA SER A 147 0.00 4.92 13.72
C SER A 147 0.05 3.47 13.23
N ARG A 148 -0.88 3.09 12.37
CA ARG A 148 -0.90 1.79 11.69
C ARG A 148 -0.91 2.01 10.18
N VAL A 149 0.02 1.37 9.51
CA VAL A 149 0.16 1.39 8.05
C VAL A 149 0.03 -0.02 7.52
N GLU A 150 -0.78 -0.20 6.50
CA GLU A 150 -0.84 -1.44 5.74
C GLU A 150 -0.70 -1.11 4.26
N ILE A 151 0.21 -1.78 3.57
CA ILE A 151 0.49 -1.58 2.15
C ILE A 151 0.31 -2.90 1.42
N LEU A 152 -0.41 -2.83 0.32
CA LEU A 152 -0.50 -3.88 -0.68
C LEU A 152 0.20 -3.39 -1.94
N HIS A 153 1.11 -4.19 -2.45
CA HIS A 153 1.72 -3.97 -3.75
C HIS A 153 1.50 -5.20 -4.61
N ASP A 154 1.01 -4.99 -5.83
CA ASP A 154 0.87 -6.06 -6.80
C ASP A 154 1.30 -5.55 -8.18
N ARG A 155 2.56 -5.84 -8.54
CA ARG A 155 3.20 -5.51 -9.82
C ARG A 155 3.15 -4.02 -10.18
N SER A 156 1.97 -3.49 -10.50
CA SER A 156 1.79 -2.12 -10.97
C SER A 156 0.74 -1.33 -10.20
N ILE A 157 0.25 -1.87 -9.11
CA ILE A 157 -0.70 -1.19 -8.24
C ILE A 157 -0.20 -1.22 -6.80
N THR A 158 -0.29 -0.08 -6.14
CA THR A 158 0.00 0.05 -4.72
C THR A 158 -1.21 0.64 -4.02
N GLU A 159 -1.64 -0.03 -2.97
CA GLU A 159 -2.73 0.42 -2.10
C GLU A 159 -2.19 0.64 -0.69
N ILE A 160 -2.48 1.79 -0.10
CA ILE A 160 -2.00 2.18 1.22
C ILE A 160 -3.22 2.41 2.10
N TYR A 161 -3.28 1.71 3.21
CA TYR A 161 -4.34 1.79 4.20
C TYR A 161 -3.75 2.36 5.49
N LEU A 162 -4.32 3.44 6.00
CA LEU A 162 -3.88 4.10 7.22
C LEU A 162 -4.87 3.88 8.36
N GLY A 163 -4.33 3.84 9.56
CA GLY A 163 -5.09 3.58 10.76
C GLY A 163 -5.75 2.21 10.71
N ASP A 164 -7.04 2.20 10.84
CA ASP A 164 -7.86 0.98 10.75
C ASP A 164 -8.57 0.80 9.38
N GLY A 165 -8.12 1.53 8.35
CA GLY A 165 -8.77 1.59 7.03
C GLY A 165 -9.68 2.81 6.87
N SER A 166 -9.54 3.81 7.73
CA SER A 166 -10.25 5.10 7.62
C SER A 166 -9.78 5.94 6.44
N ARG A 167 -8.55 5.74 5.99
CA ARG A 167 -7.95 6.34 4.79
C ARG A 167 -7.38 5.26 3.89
N VAL A 168 -7.67 5.36 2.61
CA VAL A 168 -7.14 4.45 1.60
C VAL A 168 -6.65 5.24 0.40
N PHE A 169 -5.43 4.95 -0.01
CA PHE A 169 -4.84 5.43 -1.25
C PHE A 169 -4.69 4.29 -2.22
N THR A 170 -4.89 4.58 -3.48
CA THR A 170 -4.63 3.65 -4.57
C THR A 170 -3.89 4.37 -5.67
N THR A 171 -2.78 3.81 -6.12
CA THR A 171 -2.02 4.35 -7.22
C THR A 171 -1.50 3.26 -8.14
N ARG A 172 -1.37 3.59 -9.42
CA ARG A 172 -0.58 2.78 -10.34
C ARG A 172 0.88 3.11 -10.11
N SER A 173 1.69 2.08 -9.97
CA SER A 173 3.11 2.21 -9.63
C SER A 173 3.92 1.17 -10.40
N PHE A 174 4.51 1.59 -11.51
CA PHE A 174 5.40 0.74 -12.30
C PHE A 174 6.83 0.96 -11.79
N LEU A 175 7.34 -0.01 -11.06
CA LEU A 175 8.68 0.07 -10.49
C LEU A 175 9.74 -0.18 -11.57
N ASN A 176 10.94 0.35 -11.34
CA ASN A 176 12.11 -0.02 -12.08
C ASN A 176 12.68 -1.34 -11.53
N GLY A 177 13.26 -2.17 -12.40
CA GLY A 177 13.80 -3.48 -12.00
C GLY A 177 12.74 -4.57 -11.88
N GLU A 178 13.15 -5.71 -11.33
CA GLU A 178 12.34 -6.92 -11.26
C GLU A 178 11.68 -7.16 -9.91
N GLY A 179 12.22 -6.60 -8.84
CA GLY A 179 11.73 -6.74 -7.48
C GLY A 179 10.99 -5.50 -6.98
N ALA A 180 10.18 -5.68 -5.97
CA ALA A 180 9.52 -4.63 -5.21
C ALA A 180 9.93 -4.69 -3.74
N GLY A 181 11.24 -4.74 -3.49
CA GLY A 181 11.79 -4.73 -2.14
C GLY A 181 11.31 -3.51 -1.35
N VAL A 182 11.18 -3.66 -0.04
CA VAL A 182 10.68 -2.60 0.84
C VAL A 182 11.72 -2.25 1.88
N SER A 183 11.97 -0.96 2.06
CA SER A 183 12.75 -0.43 3.16
C SER A 183 12.01 0.67 3.93
N LEU A 184 12.24 0.72 5.24
CA LEU A 184 11.74 1.73 6.16
C LEU A 184 12.89 2.64 6.56
N VAL A 185 12.81 3.93 6.25
CA VAL A 185 13.87 4.91 6.44
C VAL A 185 13.34 6.08 7.28
N GLY A 186 14.17 6.61 8.17
CA GLY A 186 13.82 7.74 9.03
C GLY A 186 13.78 7.39 10.52
N ALA A 187 13.65 8.41 11.35
CA ALA A 187 13.60 8.27 12.81
C ALA A 187 12.23 7.71 13.23
N ALA A 188 12.15 6.40 13.35
CA ALA A 188 10.91 5.73 13.74
C ALA A 188 11.17 4.53 14.64
N SER A 189 10.25 4.30 15.57
CA SER A 189 10.08 3.00 16.21
C SER A 189 8.99 2.25 15.43
N VAL A 190 9.32 1.07 14.93
CA VAL A 190 8.41 0.22 14.16
C VAL A 190 8.18 -1.08 14.91
N THR A 191 6.92 -1.42 15.12
CA THR A 191 6.50 -2.60 15.86
C THR A 191 5.40 -3.36 15.10
N ASN A 192 5.10 -4.56 15.54
CA ASN A 192 4.01 -5.39 15.00
C ASN A 192 4.12 -5.58 13.47
N VAL A 193 5.35 -5.73 12.98
CA VAL A 193 5.61 -5.93 11.55
C VAL A 193 5.11 -7.31 11.14
N SER A 194 4.31 -7.32 10.10
CA SER A 194 3.77 -8.54 9.50
C SER A 194 3.70 -8.41 7.99
N ALA A 195 4.00 -9.48 7.30
CA ALA A 195 4.02 -9.51 5.85
C ALA A 195 3.37 -10.77 5.30
N ALA A 196 3.00 -10.73 4.04
CA ALA A 196 2.62 -11.87 3.25
C ALA A 196 3.10 -11.65 1.81
N ARG A 197 3.53 -12.72 1.17
CA ARG A 197 4.05 -12.75 -0.18
C ARG A 197 3.11 -13.54 -1.07
N ALA A 198 2.77 -12.99 -2.23
CA ALA A 198 2.00 -13.67 -3.27
C ALA A 198 2.92 -13.89 -4.46
N ASP A 199 3.36 -15.11 -4.66
CA ASP A 199 4.20 -15.53 -5.80
C ASP A 199 3.36 -16.20 -6.87
#